data_987439255e3bafccaace2d27064fdd5f
#
_entry.id   987439255e3bafccaace2d27064fdd5f
#
_cell.length_a   1.000
_cell.length_b   1.000
_cell.length_c   1.000
_cell.angle_alpha   90.00
_cell.angle_beta   90.00
_cell.angle_gamma   90.00
#
_symmetry.space_group_name_H-M   'P 1'
#
loop_
_entity.id
_entity.type
_entity.pdbx_description
1 polymer ?
#
loop_
_entity_poly.entity_id
_entity_poly.type
_entity_poly.pdbx_seq_one_letter_code
_entity_poly.pdbx_strand_id
1 'polypeptide(L)'
;MNTASGSGSNHVRRLCMAFPLPEAFLSRMQQLLPEKSEYEAFIQSYDKDHYQALRINPLKGDAGTLFSHLGCTLTPVPWCSTGFYYPQELHPGKSPYHEAGAYYIQEPSAMAPAAYLDAQPGEKILDLCAAPGGKSTQIAGAMRGQGLLISNEIHPARARILSENIERMGISNAIVTNMAPAELSAHFPFFFDRIMVDAPCSGEGMFRKNDEAISQWSPENVALCAQRQQEILEQADLMLRIGGRMVYSTCTFSPEEDEQCILQFLDAHPLYRLIQVPLYDGMQHGLIKEAESAIRLWPHKLHGEGHFVAVLEKGENTADHAQAGTASCSLSAGDLLLSDHEVILPGKKNKNSGRQISKKRDRTEPKCTISQDYSLLSSFLHDMLVDPLSGRLTTFGEQIYLLPDQAPSLHGLKILRAGLHLGQLSGKRFIPGHALALSLRPEQVVNYVNLDASDPLQLQTAIRFISGETFPYEGKNGWYLICIDGYSLGWGKLAGSI
;
A
#
# COMPACT_ATOMS: atom_id res chain seq x y z
N MET A 1 26.56 45.26 -44.31
CA MET A 1 27.63 45.17 -43.31
C MET A 1 27.03 44.80 -42.01
N ASN A 2 27.59 43.82 -41.39
CA ASN A 2 27.38 43.26 -40.04
C ASN A 2 26.15 42.36 -39.82
N THR A 3 26.45 41.10 -40.02
CA THR A 3 25.83 39.90 -39.49
C THR A 3 26.08 39.80 -37.99
N ALA A 4 25.04 39.53 -37.23
CA ALA A 4 25.20 39.03 -35.86
C ALA A 4 24.39 37.76 -35.73
N SER A 5 25.10 36.62 -35.76
CA SER A 5 24.64 35.30 -35.42
C SER A 5 24.41 35.23 -33.90
N GLY A 6 23.16 35.12 -33.49
CA GLY A 6 22.79 34.80 -32.11
C GLY A 6 22.72 33.28 -31.91
N SER A 7 23.76 32.70 -31.33
CA SER A 7 23.79 31.34 -30.87
C SER A 7 22.79 31.17 -29.69
N GLY A 8 21.69 30.50 -29.93
CA GLY A 8 20.78 30.03 -28.89
C GLY A 8 21.48 28.99 -28.02
N SER A 9 22.01 29.40 -26.90
CA SER A 9 22.44 28.48 -25.85
C SER A 9 21.21 27.86 -25.19
N ASN A 10 20.93 26.64 -25.58
CA ASN A 10 20.06 25.74 -24.80
C ASN A 10 20.68 25.62 -23.40
N HIS A 11 20.20 26.40 -22.47
CA HIS A 11 20.41 26.16 -21.04
C HIS A 11 19.59 24.96 -20.66
N VAL A 12 20.17 23.76 -20.85
CA VAL A 12 19.77 22.56 -20.13
C VAL A 12 19.89 22.91 -18.64
N ARG A 13 18.79 23.11 -17.95
CA ARG A 13 18.77 23.20 -16.49
C ARG A 13 19.33 21.86 -15.98
N ARG A 14 20.61 21.86 -15.59
CA ARG A 14 21.12 20.81 -14.69
C ARG A 14 20.22 20.82 -13.47
N LEU A 15 19.48 19.76 -13.26
CA LEU A 15 18.92 19.42 -11.95
C LEU A 15 20.13 19.06 -11.07
N CYS A 16 20.80 20.08 -10.51
CA CYS A 16 21.82 19.86 -9.50
C CYS A 16 21.12 19.30 -8.28
N MET A 17 21.48 18.08 -7.87
CA MET A 17 21.20 17.61 -6.50
C MET A 17 21.65 18.71 -5.54
N ALA A 18 20.82 19.03 -4.54
CA ALA A 18 21.16 20.08 -3.58
C ALA A 18 22.41 19.70 -2.75
N PHE A 19 22.70 18.38 -2.67
CA PHE A 19 23.87 17.84 -1.98
C PHE A 19 24.69 16.94 -2.91
N PRO A 20 26.07 17.02 -2.83
CA PRO A 20 26.90 16.05 -3.54
C PRO A 20 26.72 14.64 -2.94
N LEU A 21 26.90 13.64 -3.75
CA LEU A 21 26.92 12.24 -3.29
C LEU A 21 28.08 12.06 -2.27
N PRO A 22 27.85 11.34 -1.15
CA PRO A 22 28.88 11.11 -0.13
C PRO A 22 30.08 10.35 -0.70
N GLU A 23 31.30 10.75 -0.35
CA GLU A 23 32.53 10.09 -0.82
C GLU A 23 32.58 8.61 -0.45
N ALA A 24 32.12 8.26 0.75
CA ALA A 24 32.04 6.87 1.19
C ALA A 24 31.05 6.04 0.34
N PHE A 25 29.93 6.64 -0.10
CA PHE A 25 29.02 6.02 -1.05
C PHE A 25 29.67 5.80 -2.42
N LEU A 26 30.34 6.81 -2.97
CA LEU A 26 31.04 6.69 -4.26
C LEU A 26 32.10 5.60 -4.21
N SER A 27 32.91 5.53 -3.15
CA SER A 27 33.92 4.51 -2.94
C SER A 27 33.30 3.10 -2.86
N ARG A 28 32.16 2.96 -2.18
CA ARG A 28 31.41 1.70 -2.10
C ARG A 28 30.89 1.27 -3.47
N MET A 29 30.26 2.19 -4.21
CA MET A 29 29.75 1.87 -5.55
C MET A 29 30.85 1.48 -6.52
N GLN A 30 32.03 2.09 -6.43
CA GLN A 30 33.17 1.70 -7.24
C GLN A 30 33.68 0.29 -6.94
N GLN A 31 33.54 -0.19 -5.69
CA GLN A 31 33.87 -1.57 -5.32
C GLN A 31 32.80 -2.57 -5.81
N LEU A 32 31.54 -2.18 -5.75
CA LEU A 32 30.40 -3.02 -6.19
C LEU A 32 30.30 -3.14 -7.71
N LEU A 33 30.73 -2.10 -8.43
CA LEU A 33 30.75 -2.02 -9.89
C LEU A 33 32.20 -1.85 -10.37
N PRO A 34 32.99 -2.95 -10.37
CA PRO A 34 34.44 -2.88 -10.63
C PRO A 34 34.75 -2.49 -12.08
N GLU A 35 33.87 -2.78 -13.03
CA GLU A 35 34.02 -2.36 -14.40
C GLU A 35 33.81 -0.86 -14.53
N LYS A 36 34.87 -0.14 -14.95
CA LYS A 36 34.88 1.32 -15.03
C LYS A 36 33.70 1.90 -15.82
N SER A 37 33.39 1.28 -16.96
CA SER A 37 32.26 1.70 -17.82
C SER A 37 30.91 1.58 -17.13
N GLU A 38 30.73 0.54 -16.33
CA GLU A 38 29.50 0.30 -15.57
C GLU A 38 29.35 1.30 -14.41
N TYR A 39 30.43 1.52 -13.65
CA TYR A 39 30.46 2.54 -12.62
C TYR A 39 30.16 3.94 -13.17
N GLU A 40 30.81 4.33 -14.29
CA GLU A 40 30.56 5.61 -14.94
C GLU A 40 29.11 5.74 -15.41
N ALA A 41 28.53 4.68 -15.99
CA ALA A 41 27.13 4.65 -16.38
C ALA A 41 26.17 4.79 -15.18
N PHE A 42 26.50 4.15 -14.05
CA PHE A 42 25.76 4.28 -12.80
C PHE A 42 25.79 5.73 -12.29
N ILE A 43 26.97 6.34 -12.20
CA ILE A 43 27.08 7.74 -11.75
C ILE A 43 26.36 8.70 -12.71
N GLN A 44 26.50 8.52 -14.02
CA GLN A 44 25.78 9.34 -15.01
C GLN A 44 24.26 9.19 -14.93
N SER A 45 23.75 8.09 -14.34
CA SER A 45 22.31 7.94 -14.14
C SER A 45 21.72 8.99 -13.20
N TYR A 46 22.51 9.54 -12.28
CA TYR A 46 22.10 10.59 -11.36
C TYR A 46 21.92 11.95 -12.05
N ASP A 47 22.50 12.16 -13.24
CA ASP A 47 22.34 13.38 -14.05
C ASP A 47 21.13 13.30 -15.00
N LYS A 48 20.45 12.15 -15.09
CA LYS A 48 19.32 11.92 -15.97
C LYS A 48 18.00 12.25 -15.28
N ASP A 49 17.00 12.61 -16.08
CA ASP A 49 15.62 12.80 -15.60
C ASP A 49 15.03 11.52 -15.00
N HIS A 50 14.15 11.69 -14.04
CA HIS A 50 13.44 10.57 -13.40
C HIS A 50 12.45 9.93 -14.35
N TYR A 51 12.36 8.62 -14.32
CA TYR A 51 11.27 7.89 -14.95
C TYR A 51 10.03 7.97 -14.06
N GLN A 52 8.92 8.38 -14.67
CA GLN A 52 7.63 8.49 -13.99
C GLN A 52 6.71 7.37 -14.46
N ALA A 53 6.01 6.76 -13.53
CA ALA A 53 5.06 5.71 -13.84
C ALA A 53 3.82 5.79 -12.94
N LEU A 54 2.75 5.22 -13.44
CA LEU A 54 1.52 4.98 -12.71
C LEU A 54 1.13 3.51 -12.83
N ARG A 55 0.34 3.06 -11.88
CA ARG A 55 -0.19 1.71 -11.86
C ARG A 55 -1.71 1.78 -11.83
N ILE A 56 -2.33 1.20 -12.86
CA ILE A 56 -3.78 1.17 -12.99
C ILE A 56 -4.39 0.35 -11.85
N ASN A 57 -5.54 0.80 -11.38
CA ASN A 57 -6.30 0.11 -10.36
C ASN A 57 -7.30 -0.87 -11.00
N PRO A 58 -7.03 -2.19 -11.00
CA PRO A 58 -7.92 -3.16 -11.62
C PRO A 58 -9.27 -3.31 -10.89
N LEU A 59 -9.40 -2.76 -9.68
CA LEU A 59 -10.67 -2.71 -8.94
C LEU A 59 -11.62 -1.66 -9.51
N LYS A 60 -11.11 -0.69 -10.28
CA LYS A 60 -11.89 0.44 -10.83
C LYS A 60 -12.20 0.31 -12.31
N GLY A 61 -11.44 -0.44 -13.07
CA GLY A 61 -11.61 -0.59 -14.52
C GLY A 61 -10.37 -1.13 -15.21
N ASP A 62 -10.42 -1.16 -16.53
CA ASP A 62 -9.32 -1.60 -17.38
C ASP A 62 -8.45 -0.44 -17.89
N ALA A 63 -7.27 -0.81 -18.41
CA ALA A 63 -6.28 0.13 -18.94
C ALA A 63 -6.77 0.89 -20.18
N GLY A 64 -7.47 0.22 -21.08
CA GLY A 64 -7.88 0.80 -22.37
C GLY A 64 -8.83 1.96 -22.18
N THR A 65 -9.80 1.82 -21.29
CA THR A 65 -10.75 2.89 -20.95
C THR A 65 -10.01 4.10 -20.35
N LEU A 66 -9.13 3.87 -19.36
CA LEU A 66 -8.42 4.96 -18.72
C LEU A 66 -7.49 5.72 -19.68
N PHE A 67 -6.80 5.02 -20.60
CA PHE A 67 -5.86 5.67 -21.54
C PHE A 67 -6.54 6.63 -22.49
N SER A 68 -7.77 6.29 -22.95
CA SER A 68 -8.55 7.20 -23.81
C SER A 68 -8.85 8.52 -23.09
N HIS A 69 -9.08 8.48 -21.77
CA HIS A 69 -9.36 9.66 -20.96
C HIS A 69 -8.10 10.48 -20.62
N LEU A 70 -6.93 9.83 -20.47
CA LEU A 70 -5.67 10.54 -20.21
C LEU A 70 -5.10 11.26 -21.44
N GLY A 71 -5.57 10.91 -22.63
CA GLY A 71 -5.18 11.57 -23.89
C GLY A 71 -3.71 11.40 -24.27
N CYS A 72 -3.02 10.38 -23.73
CA CYS A 72 -1.62 10.11 -24.01
C CYS A 72 -1.34 8.61 -24.16
N THR A 73 -0.26 8.29 -24.86
CA THR A 73 0.24 6.91 -24.96
C THR A 73 1.08 6.58 -23.74
N LEU A 74 0.74 5.50 -23.07
CA LEU A 74 1.49 4.97 -21.94
C LEU A 74 2.29 3.74 -22.36
N THR A 75 3.54 3.63 -21.90
CA THR A 75 4.43 2.51 -22.21
C THR A 75 4.41 1.52 -21.03
N PRO A 76 4.20 0.22 -21.27
CA PRO A 76 4.16 -0.77 -20.19
C PRO A 76 5.46 -0.84 -19.38
N VAL A 77 5.36 -1.01 -18.08
CA VAL A 77 6.46 -1.41 -17.20
C VAL A 77 6.60 -2.94 -17.31
N PRO A 78 7.73 -3.49 -17.80
CA PRO A 78 7.83 -4.90 -18.17
C PRO A 78 7.49 -5.88 -17.03
N TRP A 79 7.83 -5.54 -15.80
CA TRP A 79 7.64 -6.39 -14.61
C TRP A 79 6.34 -6.15 -13.85
N CYS A 80 5.48 -5.26 -14.35
CA CYS A 80 4.19 -4.98 -13.70
C CYS A 80 3.08 -4.84 -14.74
N SER A 81 2.21 -5.83 -14.85
CA SER A 81 1.14 -5.87 -15.86
C SER A 81 0.15 -4.70 -15.80
N THR A 82 0.06 -4.03 -14.65
CA THR A 82 -0.78 -2.84 -14.46
C THR A 82 0.03 -1.55 -14.43
N GLY A 83 1.37 -1.63 -14.57
CA GLY A 83 2.30 -0.50 -14.51
C GLY A 83 2.58 0.09 -15.89
N PHE A 84 2.62 1.43 -15.96
CA PHE A 84 2.87 2.15 -17.20
C PHE A 84 3.69 3.40 -16.94
N TYR A 85 4.71 3.62 -17.78
CA TYR A 85 5.44 4.89 -17.86
C TYR A 85 4.56 5.97 -18.50
N TYR A 86 4.69 7.19 -18.02
CA TYR A 86 4.01 8.35 -18.61
C TYR A 86 4.99 9.50 -18.85
N PRO A 87 4.71 10.38 -19.84
CA PRO A 87 5.57 11.50 -20.16
C PRO A 87 5.56 12.57 -19.06
N GLN A 88 6.67 13.31 -18.92
CA GLN A 88 6.84 14.31 -17.84
C GLN A 88 5.82 15.45 -17.88
N GLU A 89 5.29 15.75 -19.06
CA GLU A 89 4.27 16.79 -19.28
C GLU A 89 2.91 16.40 -18.67
N LEU A 90 2.67 15.10 -18.49
CA LEU A 90 1.46 14.62 -17.85
C LEU A 90 1.60 14.83 -16.34
N HIS A 91 0.64 15.53 -15.76
CA HIS A 91 0.56 15.75 -14.31
C HIS A 91 -0.59 14.94 -13.70
N PRO A 92 -0.50 13.60 -13.64
CA PRO A 92 -1.62 12.74 -13.27
C PRO A 92 -2.10 12.98 -11.82
N GLY A 93 -1.25 13.48 -10.94
CA GLY A 93 -1.63 13.84 -9.57
C GLY A 93 -2.64 14.98 -9.44
N LYS A 94 -2.88 15.75 -10.51
CA LYS A 94 -3.88 16.84 -10.55
C LYS A 94 -5.19 16.43 -11.24
N SER A 95 -5.28 15.20 -11.71
CA SER A 95 -6.44 14.71 -12.45
C SER A 95 -7.54 14.24 -11.50
N PRO A 96 -8.83 14.44 -11.81
CA PRO A 96 -9.94 13.85 -11.07
C PRO A 96 -9.87 12.32 -10.99
N TYR A 97 -9.29 11.66 -11.97
CA TYR A 97 -9.10 10.20 -11.94
C TYR A 97 -8.13 9.74 -10.86
N HIS A 98 -7.16 10.60 -10.45
CA HIS A 98 -6.29 10.31 -9.31
C HIS A 98 -7.11 10.27 -8.01
N GLU A 99 -7.96 11.27 -7.80
CA GLU A 99 -8.83 11.34 -6.62
C GLU A 99 -9.87 10.22 -6.60
N ALA A 100 -10.36 9.81 -7.77
CA ALA A 100 -11.22 8.65 -7.94
C ALA A 100 -10.50 7.31 -7.70
N GLY A 101 -9.19 7.30 -7.51
CA GLY A 101 -8.39 6.09 -7.32
C GLY A 101 -8.29 5.19 -8.55
N ALA A 102 -8.45 5.74 -9.76
CA ALA A 102 -8.32 4.99 -11.01
C ALA A 102 -6.89 4.45 -11.23
N TYR A 103 -5.91 5.08 -10.62
CA TYR A 103 -4.50 4.67 -10.62
C TYR A 103 -3.76 5.15 -9.37
N TYR A 104 -2.59 4.55 -9.16
CA TYR A 104 -1.60 4.94 -8.14
C TYR A 104 -0.30 5.38 -8.85
N ILE A 105 0.22 6.57 -8.53
CA ILE A 105 1.52 7.05 -9.04
C ILE A 105 2.61 6.35 -8.25
N GLN A 106 3.46 5.58 -8.93
CA GLN A 106 4.49 4.77 -8.28
C GLN A 106 5.77 4.75 -9.13
N GLU A 107 6.90 4.77 -8.45
CA GLU A 107 8.21 4.57 -9.06
C GLU A 107 8.28 3.17 -9.69
N PRO A 108 8.78 3.04 -10.94
CA PRO A 108 8.73 1.76 -11.66
C PRO A 108 9.42 0.58 -10.95
N SER A 109 10.65 0.76 -10.41
CA SER A 109 11.36 -0.33 -9.74
C SER A 109 10.65 -0.78 -8.45
N ALA A 110 9.98 0.15 -7.74
CA ALA A 110 9.18 -0.16 -6.57
C ALA A 110 7.91 -0.99 -6.85
N MET A 111 7.55 -1.21 -8.12
CA MET A 111 6.45 -2.11 -8.50
C MET A 111 6.88 -3.58 -8.52
N ALA A 112 8.17 -3.87 -8.67
CA ALA A 112 8.69 -5.23 -8.81
C ALA A 112 8.43 -6.11 -7.57
N PRO A 113 8.69 -5.69 -6.32
CA PRO A 113 8.50 -6.54 -5.15
C PRO A 113 7.08 -7.11 -5.02
N ALA A 114 6.06 -6.27 -5.18
CA ALA A 114 4.67 -6.72 -5.10
C ALA A 114 4.24 -7.57 -6.31
N ALA A 115 4.87 -7.39 -7.48
CA ALA A 115 4.66 -8.28 -8.63
C ALA A 115 5.23 -9.68 -8.35
N TYR A 116 6.42 -9.78 -7.77
CA TYR A 116 7.02 -11.07 -7.40
C TYR A 116 6.40 -11.73 -6.16
N LEU A 117 5.67 -10.96 -5.34
CA LEU A 117 4.85 -11.55 -4.27
C LEU A 117 3.76 -12.45 -4.87
N ASP A 118 3.28 -12.13 -6.07
CA ASP A 118 2.31 -12.93 -6.82
C ASP A 118 1.04 -13.23 -6.01
N ALA A 119 0.46 -12.17 -5.42
CA ALA A 119 -0.73 -12.24 -4.58
C ALA A 119 -1.92 -12.83 -5.33
N GLN A 120 -2.64 -13.78 -4.70
CA GLN A 120 -3.80 -14.43 -5.30
C GLN A 120 -5.11 -14.05 -4.58
N PRO A 121 -6.25 -14.05 -5.30
CA PRO A 121 -7.56 -13.89 -4.69
C PRO A 121 -7.82 -14.92 -3.59
N GLY A 122 -8.36 -14.49 -2.46
CA GLY A 122 -8.72 -15.37 -1.35
C GLY A 122 -7.60 -15.62 -0.33
N GLU A 123 -6.36 -15.19 -0.59
CA GLU A 123 -5.24 -15.32 0.35
C GLU A 123 -5.32 -14.32 1.52
N LYS A 124 -4.62 -14.66 2.59
CA LYS A 124 -4.32 -13.77 3.73
C LYS A 124 -2.91 -13.23 3.56
N ILE A 125 -2.80 -11.94 3.33
CA ILE A 125 -1.53 -11.30 2.98
C ILE A 125 -1.21 -10.20 3.98
N LEU A 126 0.08 -10.12 4.38
CA LEU A 126 0.62 -9.04 5.20
C LEU A 126 1.57 -8.18 4.36
N ASP A 127 1.35 -6.87 4.38
CA ASP A 127 2.36 -5.88 4.02
C ASP A 127 2.87 -5.25 5.33
N LEU A 128 4.09 -5.65 5.75
CA LEU A 128 4.57 -5.41 7.11
C LEU A 128 5.10 -3.99 7.34
N CYS A 129 5.63 -3.34 6.28
CA CYS A 129 6.19 -1.98 6.28
C CYS A 129 5.53 -1.15 5.17
N ALA A 130 4.21 -1.00 5.25
CA ALA A 130 3.35 -0.75 4.10
C ALA A 130 3.32 0.70 3.58
N ALA A 131 3.62 1.70 4.43
CA ALA A 131 3.44 3.10 4.02
C ALA A 131 4.45 3.55 2.94
N PRO A 132 3.98 4.36 1.99
CA PRO A 132 2.70 5.07 1.94
C PRO A 132 1.53 4.28 1.30
N GLY A 133 1.71 2.99 0.91
CA GLY A 133 0.65 2.15 0.38
C GLY A 133 0.82 1.70 -1.08
N GLY A 134 1.94 2.02 -1.72
CA GLY A 134 2.18 1.64 -3.12
C GLY A 134 2.14 0.13 -3.34
N LYS A 135 2.80 -0.66 -2.48
CA LYS A 135 2.82 -2.12 -2.54
C LYS A 135 1.50 -2.71 -2.04
N SER A 136 0.94 -2.21 -0.91
CA SER A 136 -0.39 -2.62 -0.42
C SER A 136 -1.47 -2.49 -1.48
N THR A 137 -1.54 -1.36 -2.19
CA THR A 137 -2.57 -1.13 -3.21
C THR A 137 -2.35 -1.99 -4.46
N GLN A 138 -1.11 -2.38 -4.78
CA GLN A 138 -0.79 -3.34 -5.83
C GLN A 138 -1.26 -4.75 -5.46
N ILE A 139 -0.94 -5.19 -4.24
CA ILE A 139 -1.38 -6.46 -3.67
C ILE A 139 -2.91 -6.55 -3.68
N ALA A 140 -3.60 -5.53 -3.15
CA ALA A 140 -5.07 -5.48 -3.14
C ALA A 140 -5.68 -5.56 -4.53
N GLY A 141 -5.06 -4.92 -5.52
CA GLY A 141 -5.47 -5.01 -6.93
C GLY A 141 -5.38 -6.44 -7.46
N ALA A 142 -4.31 -7.17 -7.17
CA ALA A 142 -4.13 -8.57 -7.55
C ALA A 142 -5.12 -9.50 -6.82
N MET A 143 -5.44 -9.21 -5.56
CA MET A 143 -6.43 -9.96 -4.77
C MET A 143 -7.88 -9.78 -5.25
N ARG A 144 -8.17 -8.79 -6.07
CA ARG A 144 -9.50 -8.52 -6.66
C ARG A 144 -10.63 -8.42 -5.61
N GLY A 145 -10.33 -7.83 -4.45
CA GLY A 145 -11.30 -7.67 -3.36
C GLY A 145 -11.60 -8.94 -2.56
N GLN A 146 -10.91 -10.05 -2.81
CA GLN A 146 -11.11 -11.33 -2.12
C GLN A 146 -9.97 -11.59 -1.13
N GLY A 147 -10.26 -12.31 -0.04
CA GLY A 147 -9.30 -12.61 1.00
C GLY A 147 -9.09 -11.45 1.97
N LEU A 148 -7.95 -11.43 2.64
CA LEU A 148 -7.61 -10.45 3.67
C LEU A 148 -6.23 -9.85 3.42
N LEU A 149 -6.16 -8.52 3.34
CA LEU A 149 -4.90 -7.78 3.37
C LEU A 149 -4.73 -7.08 4.72
N ILE A 150 -3.65 -7.35 5.44
CA ILE A 150 -3.22 -6.53 6.58
C ILE A 150 -2.07 -5.66 6.12
N SER A 151 -2.24 -4.33 6.23
CA SER A 151 -1.21 -3.35 5.90
C SER A 151 -0.77 -2.65 7.18
N ASN A 152 0.47 -2.92 7.61
CA ASN A 152 1.01 -2.40 8.86
C ASN A 152 2.04 -1.31 8.63
N GLU A 153 2.05 -0.31 9.50
CA GLU A 153 3.07 0.73 9.53
C GLU A 153 3.30 1.19 10.97
N ILE A 154 4.55 1.15 11.41
CA ILE A 154 4.92 1.51 12.78
C ILE A 154 4.77 3.00 13.08
N HIS A 155 4.99 3.88 12.09
CA HIS A 155 4.93 5.33 12.24
C HIS A 155 3.50 5.86 12.08
N PRO A 156 2.88 6.46 13.13
CA PRO A 156 1.46 6.86 13.08
C PRO A 156 1.11 7.85 11.97
N ALA A 157 2.00 8.78 11.63
CA ALA A 157 1.77 9.74 10.56
C ALA A 157 1.74 9.05 9.19
N ARG A 158 2.68 8.13 8.94
CA ARG A 158 2.74 7.36 7.69
C ARG A 158 1.58 6.36 7.59
N ALA A 159 1.17 5.75 8.70
CA ALA A 159 0.01 4.86 8.74
C ALA A 159 -1.31 5.55 8.36
N ARG A 160 -1.44 6.86 8.66
CA ARG A 160 -2.60 7.66 8.20
C ARG A 160 -2.59 7.83 6.68
N ILE A 161 -1.44 8.18 6.09
CA ILE A 161 -1.27 8.29 4.63
C ILE A 161 -1.57 6.95 3.94
N LEU A 162 -1.11 5.84 4.52
CA LEU A 162 -1.45 4.49 4.07
C LEU A 162 -2.97 4.26 4.08
N SER A 163 -3.66 4.59 5.18
CA SER A 163 -5.11 4.45 5.30
C SER A 163 -5.88 5.30 4.29
N GLU A 164 -5.42 6.53 4.02
CA GLU A 164 -5.98 7.43 3.01
C GLU A 164 -5.80 6.86 1.59
N ASN A 165 -4.64 6.29 1.27
CA ASN A 165 -4.41 5.65 -0.02
C ASN A 165 -5.24 4.36 -0.20
N ILE A 166 -5.40 3.54 0.84
CA ILE A 166 -6.30 2.37 0.82
C ILE A 166 -7.74 2.82 0.53
N GLU A 167 -8.20 3.92 1.17
CA GLU A 167 -9.52 4.52 0.92
C GLU A 167 -9.66 5.00 -0.51
N ARG A 168 -8.75 5.85 -0.96
CA ARG A 168 -8.76 6.46 -2.29
C ARG A 168 -8.81 5.41 -3.41
N MET A 169 -8.09 4.29 -3.23
CA MET A 169 -8.10 3.18 -4.18
C MET A 169 -9.36 2.30 -4.10
N GLY A 170 -10.29 2.58 -3.18
CA GLY A 170 -11.57 1.85 -3.04
C GLY A 170 -11.39 0.42 -2.54
N ILE A 171 -10.35 0.14 -1.77
CA ILE A 171 -10.02 -1.20 -1.28
C ILE A 171 -10.92 -1.53 -0.07
N SER A 172 -11.68 -2.61 -0.18
CA SER A 172 -12.64 -3.04 0.85
C SER A 172 -12.13 -4.15 1.77
N ASN A 173 -11.16 -4.95 1.31
CA ASN A 173 -10.66 -6.14 2.01
C ASN A 173 -9.35 -5.90 2.77
N ALA A 174 -9.02 -4.64 3.11
CA ALA A 174 -7.81 -4.30 3.83
C ALA A 174 -8.08 -3.80 5.25
N ILE A 175 -7.25 -4.27 6.21
CA ILE A 175 -7.17 -3.74 7.58
C ILE A 175 -5.84 -2.99 7.70
N VAL A 176 -5.88 -1.74 8.16
CA VAL A 176 -4.66 -0.94 8.40
C VAL A 176 -4.36 -0.92 9.89
N THR A 177 -3.15 -1.36 10.25
CA THR A 177 -2.65 -1.39 11.63
C THR A 177 -1.48 -0.44 11.84
N ASN A 178 -1.32 0.02 13.09
CA ASN A 178 -0.17 0.85 13.49
C ASN A 178 0.53 0.19 14.68
N MET A 179 1.32 -0.85 14.41
CA MET A 179 1.95 -1.69 15.42
C MET A 179 3.42 -1.93 15.11
N ALA A 180 4.22 -2.16 16.14
CA ALA A 180 5.56 -2.71 15.95
C ALA A 180 5.47 -4.16 15.45
N PRO A 181 6.41 -4.65 14.60
CA PRO A 181 6.39 -6.02 14.10
C PRO A 181 6.28 -7.08 15.22
N ALA A 182 6.98 -6.89 16.34
CA ALA A 182 6.93 -7.80 17.49
C ALA A 182 5.57 -7.80 18.21
N GLU A 183 4.86 -6.66 18.26
CA GLU A 183 3.48 -6.62 18.79
C GLU A 183 2.54 -7.35 17.83
N LEU A 184 2.73 -7.17 16.51
CA LEU A 184 1.88 -7.76 15.49
C LEU A 184 2.04 -9.29 15.42
N SER A 185 3.27 -9.81 15.50
CA SER A 185 3.56 -11.24 15.42
C SER A 185 2.90 -12.06 16.54
N ALA A 186 2.72 -11.46 17.71
CA ALA A 186 2.01 -12.09 18.82
C ALA A 186 0.51 -12.35 18.51
N HIS A 187 -0.08 -11.61 17.57
CA HIS A 187 -1.49 -11.76 17.17
C HIS A 187 -1.68 -12.72 16.00
N PHE A 188 -0.66 -12.96 15.19
CA PHE A 188 -0.78 -13.66 13.90
C PHE A 188 0.21 -14.82 13.72
N PRO A 189 0.38 -15.74 14.68
CA PRO A 189 1.31 -16.86 14.51
C PRO A 189 0.87 -17.76 13.33
N PHE A 190 1.77 -17.98 12.36
CA PHE A 190 1.56 -18.81 11.17
C PHE A 190 0.26 -18.51 10.38
N PHE A 191 -0.11 -17.25 10.31
CA PHE A 191 -1.42 -16.85 9.83
C PHE A 191 -1.46 -16.51 8.33
N PHE A 192 -0.37 -15.93 7.78
CA PHE A 192 -0.36 -15.37 6.43
C PHE A 192 0.13 -16.38 5.39
N ASP A 193 -0.53 -16.37 4.24
CA ASP A 193 -0.12 -17.10 3.04
C ASP A 193 1.10 -16.44 2.40
N ARG A 194 1.12 -15.09 2.39
CA ARG A 194 2.20 -14.28 1.85
C ARG A 194 2.51 -13.10 2.75
N ILE A 195 3.80 -12.72 2.77
CA ILE A 195 4.26 -11.53 3.49
C ILE A 195 5.15 -10.70 2.56
N MET A 196 4.82 -9.40 2.46
CA MET A 196 5.65 -8.37 1.85
C MET A 196 6.44 -7.66 2.96
N VAL A 197 7.76 -7.64 2.85
CA VAL A 197 8.68 -6.91 3.73
C VAL A 197 9.45 -5.91 2.87
N ASP A 198 8.84 -4.75 2.61
CA ASP A 198 9.55 -3.60 2.01
C ASP A 198 10.26 -2.86 3.13
N ALA A 199 11.47 -3.31 3.45
CA ALA A 199 12.14 -2.96 4.69
C ALA A 199 12.61 -1.50 4.72
N PRO A 200 12.54 -0.82 5.89
CA PRO A 200 13.22 0.46 6.05
C PRO A 200 14.72 0.27 5.85
N CYS A 201 15.32 1.08 4.97
CA CYS A 201 16.69 0.94 4.52
C CYS A 201 17.40 2.30 4.45
N SER A 202 18.69 2.30 4.12
CA SER A 202 19.50 3.52 3.96
C SER A 202 19.08 4.38 2.77
N GLY A 203 18.31 3.84 1.82
CA GLY A 203 17.61 4.59 0.79
C GLY A 203 18.49 5.11 -0.35
N GLU A 204 19.57 4.44 -0.70
CA GLU A 204 20.51 4.85 -1.75
C GLU A 204 19.86 5.02 -3.13
N GLY A 205 18.85 4.20 -3.45
CA GLY A 205 18.03 4.33 -4.65
C GLY A 205 17.07 5.53 -4.63
N MET A 206 16.99 6.26 -3.52
CA MET A 206 16.15 7.45 -3.40
C MET A 206 16.93 8.77 -3.53
N PHE A 207 18.25 8.73 -3.66
CA PHE A 207 19.11 9.91 -3.68
C PHE A 207 18.75 10.91 -4.80
N ARG A 208 18.26 10.45 -5.95
CA ARG A 208 17.79 11.34 -7.02
C ARG A 208 16.50 12.08 -6.70
N LYS A 209 15.71 11.60 -5.72
CA LYS A 209 14.37 12.11 -5.38
C LYS A 209 14.29 12.78 -4.04
N ASN A 210 15.23 12.47 -3.15
CA ASN A 210 15.18 12.91 -1.77
C ASN A 210 16.57 13.32 -1.25
N ASP A 211 16.83 14.61 -1.24
CA ASP A 211 18.07 15.20 -0.72
C ASP A 211 18.28 14.87 0.77
N GLU A 212 17.20 14.66 1.53
CA GLU A 212 17.29 14.26 2.93
C GLU A 212 17.90 12.85 3.07
N ALA A 213 17.61 11.93 2.15
CA ALA A 213 18.22 10.61 2.13
C ALA A 213 19.74 10.70 1.97
N ILE A 214 20.24 11.61 1.14
CA ILE A 214 21.69 11.85 0.96
C ILE A 214 22.30 12.36 2.27
N SER A 215 21.66 13.33 2.91
CA SER A 215 22.19 13.98 4.12
C SER A 215 22.20 13.05 5.36
N GLN A 216 21.30 12.09 5.41
CA GLN A 216 21.19 11.12 6.51
C GLN A 216 22.00 9.84 6.28
N TRP A 217 22.51 9.63 5.08
CA TRP A 217 23.24 8.43 4.74
C TRP A 217 24.65 8.41 5.34
N SER A 218 25.02 7.30 5.94
CA SER A 218 26.38 6.97 6.37
C SER A 218 26.58 5.45 6.44
N PRO A 219 27.84 4.95 6.43
CA PRO A 219 28.08 3.52 6.64
C PRO A 219 27.49 2.99 7.96
N GLU A 220 27.47 3.79 9.01
CA GLU A 220 26.89 3.44 10.31
C GLU A 220 25.36 3.31 10.21
N ASN A 221 24.72 4.19 9.42
CA ASN A 221 23.28 4.10 9.17
C ASN A 221 22.92 2.84 8.35
N VAL A 222 23.74 2.47 7.37
CA VAL A 222 23.60 1.20 6.63
C VAL A 222 23.63 0.00 7.59
N ALA A 223 24.62 -0.06 8.50
CA ALA A 223 24.72 -1.13 9.48
C ALA A 223 23.52 -1.18 10.45
N LEU A 224 23.03 -0.02 10.89
CA LEU A 224 21.85 0.09 11.74
C LEU A 224 20.57 -0.38 11.01
N CYS A 225 20.44 -0.04 9.72
CA CYS A 225 19.32 -0.51 8.89
C CYS A 225 19.38 -2.02 8.71
N ALA A 226 20.56 -2.60 8.41
CA ALA A 226 20.74 -4.05 8.28
C ALA A 226 20.34 -4.80 9.56
N GLN A 227 20.73 -4.30 10.74
CA GLN A 227 20.31 -4.89 12.01
C GLN A 227 18.78 -4.86 12.17
N ARG A 228 18.15 -3.71 11.90
CA ARG A 228 16.68 -3.55 12.00
C ARG A 228 15.94 -4.47 11.03
N GLN A 229 16.48 -4.67 9.84
CA GLN A 229 15.92 -5.57 8.82
C GLN A 229 15.92 -7.02 9.29
N GLN A 230 16.99 -7.48 9.97
CA GLN A 230 17.00 -8.81 10.61
C GLN A 230 15.90 -8.93 11.65
N GLU A 231 15.74 -7.95 12.54
CA GLU A 231 14.69 -7.95 13.55
C GLU A 231 13.27 -8.02 12.93
N ILE A 232 13.06 -7.35 11.79
CA ILE A 232 11.79 -7.38 11.05
C ILE A 232 11.55 -8.77 10.40
N LEU A 233 12.58 -9.35 9.78
CA LEU A 233 12.50 -10.67 9.16
C LEU A 233 12.19 -11.77 10.19
N GLU A 234 12.79 -11.73 11.39
CA GLU A 234 12.47 -12.62 12.50
C GLU A 234 10.97 -12.59 12.87
N GLN A 235 10.39 -11.39 12.90
CA GLN A 235 8.97 -11.26 13.20
C GLN A 235 8.09 -11.71 12.02
N ALA A 236 8.52 -11.51 10.80
CA ALA A 236 7.83 -11.99 9.60
C ALA A 236 7.79 -13.54 9.55
N ASP A 237 8.90 -14.21 9.93
CA ASP A 237 8.94 -15.66 10.03
C ASP A 237 7.85 -16.22 10.95
N LEU A 238 7.69 -15.63 12.14
CA LEU A 238 6.68 -16.07 13.11
C LEU A 238 5.25 -15.98 12.56
N MET A 239 5.00 -15.09 11.62
CA MET A 239 3.68 -14.85 11.04
C MET A 239 3.41 -15.62 9.75
N LEU A 240 4.45 -16.05 9.02
CA LEU A 240 4.32 -16.79 7.76
C LEU A 240 4.03 -18.26 8.03
N ARG A 241 2.98 -18.79 7.40
CA ARG A 241 2.66 -20.23 7.48
C ARG A 241 3.70 -21.09 6.74
N ILE A 242 3.74 -22.37 7.04
CA ILE A 242 4.46 -23.37 6.24
C ILE A 242 3.88 -23.38 4.82
N GLY A 243 4.75 -23.44 3.82
CA GLY A 243 4.40 -23.32 2.41
C GLY A 243 4.08 -21.89 1.95
N GLY A 244 4.24 -20.90 2.84
CA GLY A 244 4.04 -19.50 2.54
C GLY A 244 5.21 -18.86 1.78
N ARG A 245 4.92 -17.74 1.10
CA ARG A 245 5.92 -16.95 0.37
C ARG A 245 6.17 -15.62 1.06
N MET A 246 7.43 -15.24 1.20
CA MET A 246 7.86 -13.92 1.65
C MET A 246 8.65 -13.23 0.55
N VAL A 247 8.36 -11.96 0.30
CA VAL A 247 9.20 -11.10 -0.55
C VAL A 247 9.82 -10.03 0.33
N TYR A 248 11.14 -10.03 0.36
CA TYR A 248 11.94 -8.98 0.98
C TYR A 248 12.42 -8.01 -0.09
N SER A 249 12.36 -6.72 0.20
CA SER A 249 12.86 -5.68 -0.71
C SER A 249 13.40 -4.48 0.05
N THR A 250 14.35 -3.79 -0.60
CA THR A 250 14.92 -2.51 -0.18
C THR A 250 15.03 -1.57 -1.37
N CYS A 251 15.15 -0.27 -1.11
CA CYS A 251 15.54 0.71 -2.12
C CYS A 251 16.99 1.18 -1.90
N THR A 252 17.91 0.25 -1.61
CA THR A 252 19.34 0.51 -1.44
C THR A 252 20.18 -0.38 -2.36
N PHE A 253 21.49 -0.17 -2.41
CA PHE A 253 22.45 -0.99 -3.15
C PHE A 253 23.47 -1.65 -2.23
N SER A 254 23.42 -1.37 -0.95
CA SER A 254 24.36 -1.88 0.07
C SER A 254 24.19 -3.38 0.30
N PRO A 255 25.19 -4.23 0.04
CA PRO A 255 25.06 -5.68 0.24
C PRO A 255 24.70 -6.08 1.67
N GLU A 256 25.09 -5.28 2.67
CA GLU A 256 24.77 -5.52 4.08
C GLU A 256 23.26 -5.53 4.33
N GLU A 257 22.51 -4.69 3.60
CA GLU A 257 21.06 -4.58 3.68
C GLU A 257 20.34 -5.50 2.68
N ASP A 258 21.06 -6.02 1.71
CA ASP A 258 20.56 -6.80 0.58
C ASP A 258 20.93 -8.28 0.73
N GLU A 259 21.92 -8.78 -0.06
CA GLU A 259 22.28 -10.20 -0.07
C GLU A 259 22.76 -10.70 1.28
N GLN A 260 23.59 -9.95 2.00
CA GLN A 260 24.12 -10.41 3.30
C GLN A 260 23.00 -10.52 4.33
N CYS A 261 22.03 -9.59 4.28
CA CYS A 261 20.83 -9.65 5.12
C CYS A 261 20.05 -10.95 4.86
N ILE A 262 19.83 -11.30 3.60
CA ILE A 262 19.09 -12.52 3.23
C ILE A 262 19.89 -13.79 3.56
N LEU A 263 21.20 -13.81 3.32
CA LEU A 263 22.04 -14.96 3.65
C LEU A 263 22.08 -15.23 5.15
N GLN A 264 22.20 -14.17 5.97
CA GLN A 264 22.14 -14.29 7.42
C GLN A 264 20.78 -14.86 7.89
N PHE A 265 19.68 -14.40 7.29
CA PHE A 265 18.36 -14.93 7.60
C PHE A 265 18.23 -16.41 7.19
N LEU A 266 18.69 -16.79 6.02
CA LEU A 266 18.65 -18.19 5.54
C LEU A 266 19.48 -19.13 6.40
N ASP A 267 20.65 -18.69 6.88
CA ASP A 267 21.52 -19.47 7.78
C ASP A 267 20.82 -19.75 9.12
N ALA A 268 20.11 -18.76 9.67
CA ALA A 268 19.33 -18.89 10.89
C ALA A 268 18.02 -19.69 10.70
N HIS A 269 17.46 -19.70 9.49
CA HIS A 269 16.14 -20.30 9.19
C HIS A 269 16.23 -21.36 8.07
N PRO A 270 16.71 -22.58 8.35
CA PRO A 270 16.97 -23.60 7.32
C PRO A 270 15.73 -24.16 6.63
N LEU A 271 14.53 -23.80 7.09
CA LEU A 271 13.28 -24.09 6.38
C LEU A 271 13.04 -23.18 5.17
N TYR A 272 13.74 -22.08 5.07
CA TYR A 272 13.57 -21.16 3.95
C TYR A 272 14.53 -21.49 2.81
N ARG A 273 14.05 -21.19 1.61
CA ARG A 273 14.87 -21.20 0.39
C ARG A 273 14.65 -19.93 -0.40
N LEU A 274 15.70 -19.41 -0.99
CA LEU A 274 15.66 -18.33 -1.96
C LEU A 274 15.20 -18.90 -3.30
N ILE A 275 14.13 -18.35 -3.86
CA ILE A 275 13.47 -18.85 -5.07
C ILE A 275 13.98 -18.08 -6.28
N GLN A 276 14.45 -18.81 -7.29
CA GLN A 276 14.73 -18.21 -8.57
C GLN A 276 13.43 -17.86 -9.30
N VAL A 277 13.31 -16.60 -9.70
CA VAL A 277 12.16 -16.09 -10.44
C VAL A 277 12.62 -15.50 -11.77
N PRO A 278 11.71 -15.36 -12.76
CA PRO A 278 12.07 -14.77 -14.06
C PRO A 278 12.59 -13.34 -13.92
N LEU A 279 13.67 -13.01 -14.61
CA LEU A 279 14.19 -11.67 -14.75
C LEU A 279 13.61 -11.00 -16.00
N TYR A 280 13.37 -9.71 -15.90
CA TYR A 280 13.05 -8.85 -17.05
C TYR A 280 14.31 -8.15 -17.54
N ASP A 281 14.26 -7.65 -18.79
CA ASP A 281 15.39 -6.93 -19.40
C ASP A 281 15.88 -5.77 -18.51
N GLY A 282 17.19 -5.68 -18.32
CA GLY A 282 17.84 -4.74 -17.43
C GLY A 282 17.94 -5.15 -15.95
N MET A 283 17.20 -6.18 -15.52
CA MET A 283 17.38 -6.75 -14.18
C MET A 283 18.62 -7.61 -14.11
N GLN A 284 19.23 -7.68 -12.93
CA GLN A 284 20.43 -8.50 -12.69
C GLN A 284 20.22 -9.44 -11.50
N HIS A 285 21.01 -10.49 -11.47
CA HIS A 285 21.16 -11.38 -10.33
C HIS A 285 21.80 -10.66 -9.13
N GLY A 286 21.63 -11.22 -7.93
CA GLY A 286 22.36 -10.79 -6.74
C GLY A 286 23.87 -10.87 -6.94
N LEU A 287 24.61 -9.99 -6.28
CA LEU A 287 26.07 -9.86 -6.41
C LEU A 287 26.84 -10.98 -5.72
N ILE A 288 26.23 -11.61 -4.71
CA ILE A 288 26.84 -12.72 -3.94
C ILE A 288 26.32 -14.04 -4.51
N LYS A 289 27.24 -14.97 -4.83
CA LYS A 289 26.93 -16.23 -5.50
C LYS A 289 25.84 -17.05 -4.78
N GLU A 290 25.91 -17.11 -3.47
CA GLU A 290 24.95 -17.84 -2.62
C GLU A 290 23.56 -17.21 -2.61
N ALA A 291 23.47 -15.95 -3.04
CA ALA A 291 22.23 -15.18 -3.17
C ALA A 291 21.96 -14.74 -4.63
N GLU A 292 22.54 -15.45 -5.63
CA GLU A 292 22.37 -15.09 -7.05
C GLU A 292 20.92 -15.12 -7.53
N SER A 293 20.03 -15.86 -6.85
CA SER A 293 18.60 -15.88 -7.15
C SER A 293 17.86 -14.62 -6.71
N ALA A 294 18.47 -13.74 -5.93
CA ALA A 294 17.97 -12.41 -5.67
C ALA A 294 18.08 -11.51 -6.93
N ILE A 295 17.35 -10.41 -6.93
CA ILE A 295 17.23 -9.52 -8.08
C ILE A 295 17.71 -8.13 -7.70
N ARG A 296 18.54 -7.54 -8.55
CA ARG A 296 18.93 -6.15 -8.50
C ARG A 296 18.39 -5.37 -9.69
N LEU A 297 17.75 -4.27 -9.37
CA LEU A 297 17.28 -3.28 -10.34
C LEU A 297 18.21 -2.06 -10.24
N TRP A 298 19.00 -1.82 -11.28
CA TRP A 298 19.97 -0.73 -11.29
C TRP A 298 19.51 0.44 -12.15
N PRO A 299 19.64 1.71 -11.70
CA PRO A 299 19.12 2.88 -12.44
C PRO A 299 19.80 3.13 -13.79
N HIS A 300 21.01 2.59 -14.02
CA HIS A 300 21.71 2.70 -15.29
C HIS A 300 21.39 1.58 -16.28
N LYS A 301 20.69 0.53 -15.85
CA LYS A 301 20.33 -0.64 -16.67
C LYS A 301 18.87 -0.70 -17.05
N LEU A 302 18.00 -0.06 -16.26
CA LEU A 302 16.56 -0.05 -16.49
C LEU A 302 15.96 1.33 -16.19
N HIS A 303 14.72 1.50 -16.56
CA HIS A 303 13.96 2.73 -16.33
C HIS A 303 13.36 2.71 -14.90
N GLY A 304 14.15 3.08 -13.89
CA GLY A 304 13.78 3.12 -12.49
C GLY A 304 14.88 3.72 -11.62
N GLU A 305 14.62 3.85 -10.31
CA GLU A 305 15.56 4.44 -9.35
C GLU A 305 16.49 3.41 -8.72
N GLY A 306 16.07 2.17 -8.68
CA GLY A 306 16.80 1.06 -8.11
C GLY A 306 16.06 0.37 -6.96
N HIS A 307 16.21 -0.95 -6.92
CA HIS A 307 15.62 -1.81 -5.89
C HIS A 307 16.40 -3.11 -5.77
N PHE A 308 16.29 -3.72 -4.60
CA PHE A 308 16.67 -5.11 -4.38
C PHE A 308 15.42 -5.94 -4.06
N VAL A 309 15.36 -7.18 -4.54
CA VAL A 309 14.24 -8.10 -4.30
C VAL A 309 14.74 -9.50 -4.05
N ALA A 310 14.31 -10.13 -2.97
CA ALA A 310 14.51 -11.54 -2.69
C ALA A 310 13.17 -12.24 -2.44
N VAL A 311 12.92 -13.32 -3.16
CA VAL A 311 11.71 -14.14 -3.03
C VAL A 311 12.04 -15.38 -2.23
N LEU A 312 11.39 -15.57 -1.09
CA LEU A 312 11.64 -16.64 -0.15
C LEU A 312 10.38 -17.51 -0.01
N GLU A 313 10.58 -18.83 0.09
CA GLU A 313 9.51 -19.77 0.43
C GLU A 313 9.88 -20.54 1.70
N LYS A 314 8.90 -20.66 2.61
CA LYS A 314 9.02 -21.42 3.85
C LYS A 314 8.59 -22.87 3.60
N GLY A 315 9.56 -23.80 3.55
CA GLY A 315 9.31 -25.22 3.33
C GLY A 315 8.81 -25.96 4.55
N GLU A 316 8.49 -27.23 4.37
CA GLU A 316 8.20 -28.18 5.47
C GLU A 316 9.51 -28.77 5.98
N ASN A 317 9.58 -29.10 7.27
CA ASN A 317 10.69 -29.82 7.85
C ASN A 317 10.58 -31.32 7.45
N THR A 318 11.32 -31.73 6.42
CA THR A 318 11.30 -33.13 5.95
C THR A 318 11.84 -34.13 6.98
N ALA A 319 12.49 -33.66 8.05
CA ALA A 319 13.02 -34.53 9.11
C ALA A 319 11.93 -35.02 10.08
N ASP A 320 10.80 -34.33 10.20
CA ASP A 320 9.72 -34.70 11.16
C ASP A 320 8.77 -35.77 10.62
N HIS A 321 8.77 -36.07 9.31
CA HIS A 321 7.96 -37.14 8.73
C HIS A 321 8.39 -38.56 9.10
N ALA A 322 9.57 -38.76 9.70
CA ALA A 322 10.06 -40.08 10.11
C ALA A 322 9.58 -40.49 11.52
N GLN A 323 9.01 -39.59 12.31
CA GLN A 323 8.56 -39.88 13.70
C GLN A 323 7.15 -39.41 14.06
N ALA A 324 6.43 -38.73 13.18
CA ALA A 324 5.05 -38.31 13.43
C ALA A 324 4.04 -39.37 13.02
N GLY A 325 4.06 -40.50 13.67
CA GLY A 325 2.85 -41.28 13.89
C GLY A 325 1.88 -40.42 14.67
N THR A 326 0.78 -39.95 14.01
CA THR A 326 -0.48 -39.53 14.61
C THR A 326 -0.43 -38.64 15.87
N ALA A 327 0.00 -37.41 15.71
CA ALA A 327 -0.47 -36.31 16.55
C ALA A 327 -0.97 -35.19 15.64
N SER A 328 -2.22 -35.32 15.17
CA SER A 328 -2.94 -34.21 14.58
C SER A 328 -3.20 -33.20 15.70
N CYS A 329 -2.36 -32.17 15.80
CA CYS A 329 -2.70 -30.99 16.55
C CYS A 329 -3.74 -30.23 15.72
N SER A 330 -4.98 -30.71 15.77
CA SER A 330 -6.15 -29.96 15.33
C SER A 330 -6.42 -28.89 16.39
N LEU A 331 -5.70 -27.76 16.31
CA LEU A 331 -6.24 -26.51 16.79
C LEU A 331 -7.39 -26.21 15.83
N SER A 332 -8.59 -26.59 16.25
CA SER A 332 -9.80 -26.37 15.49
C SER A 332 -9.95 -24.87 15.27
N ALA A 333 -10.17 -24.49 14.01
CA ALA A 333 -10.53 -23.13 13.62
C ALA A 333 -11.79 -22.57 14.36
N GLY A 334 -12.37 -23.37 15.28
CA GLY A 334 -13.53 -23.01 16.09
C GLY A 334 -13.23 -22.16 17.31
N ASP A 335 -11.99 -22.12 17.82
CA ASP A 335 -11.66 -21.42 19.08
C ASP A 335 -11.23 -19.95 18.89
N LEU A 336 -11.13 -19.48 17.63
CA LEU A 336 -10.83 -18.08 17.29
C LEU A 336 -12.06 -17.27 16.86
N LEU A 337 -13.25 -17.87 16.88
CA LEU A 337 -14.50 -17.15 16.68
C LEU A 337 -14.90 -16.50 18.00
N LEU A 338 -14.35 -15.32 18.26
CA LEU A 338 -14.69 -14.56 19.44
C LEU A 338 -15.91 -13.67 19.21
N SER A 339 -16.75 -13.72 20.26
CA SER A 339 -17.81 -12.78 20.56
C SER A 339 -17.39 -11.33 20.30
N ASP A 340 -18.32 -10.55 19.76
CA ASP A 340 -18.28 -9.11 19.57
C ASP A 340 -17.71 -8.37 20.80
N HIS A 341 -16.50 -7.87 20.71
CA HIS A 341 -15.93 -6.96 21.71
C HIS A 341 -15.52 -5.64 21.06
N GLU A 342 -15.98 -4.59 21.68
CA GLU A 342 -15.77 -3.19 21.38
C GLU A 342 -14.28 -2.83 21.49
N VAL A 343 -13.70 -2.28 20.42
CA VAL A 343 -12.33 -1.74 20.40
C VAL A 343 -12.37 -0.24 20.66
N ILE A 344 -11.76 0.21 21.75
CA ILE A 344 -11.70 1.62 22.13
C ILE A 344 -10.51 2.28 21.42
N LEU A 345 -10.80 3.23 20.53
CA LEU A 345 -9.77 4.13 19.97
C LEU A 345 -9.41 5.21 21.01
N PRO A 346 -8.13 5.64 21.14
CA PRO A 346 -7.74 6.68 22.09
C PRO A 346 -8.36 8.03 21.70
N GLY A 347 -9.33 8.49 22.49
CA GLY A 347 -9.87 9.83 22.39
C GLY A 347 -8.84 10.89 22.77
N LYS A 348 -8.93 12.10 22.17
CA LYS A 348 -8.15 13.28 22.53
C LYS A 348 -8.25 13.52 24.04
N LYS A 349 -7.11 13.46 24.74
CA LYS A 349 -7.03 13.85 26.15
C LYS A 349 -7.36 15.34 26.28
N ASN A 350 -8.54 15.64 26.83
CA ASN A 350 -8.81 16.95 27.42
C ASN A 350 -8.00 17.05 28.70
N LYS A 351 -7.03 17.98 28.73
CA LYS A 351 -6.39 18.39 29.98
C LYS A 351 -7.39 19.27 30.72
N ASN A 352 -7.97 18.79 31.79
CA ASN A 352 -8.23 19.50 33.05
C ASN A 352 -9.05 18.62 33.98
N SER A 353 -8.49 18.22 35.05
CA SER A 353 -8.88 18.43 36.45
C SER A 353 -8.31 17.32 37.34
N GLY A 354 -7.78 17.77 38.43
CA GLY A 354 -6.98 17.00 39.34
C GLY A 354 -7.78 16.08 40.26
N ARG A 355 -6.99 15.15 40.81
CA ARG A 355 -7.02 14.58 42.17
C ARG A 355 -8.35 14.00 42.69
N GLN A 356 -8.43 12.68 42.81
CA GLN A 356 -8.60 12.01 44.13
C GLN A 356 -8.57 10.48 44.02
N ILE A 357 -7.78 9.92 44.85
CA ILE A 357 -7.51 8.67 45.56
C ILE A 357 -8.66 7.64 45.59
N SER A 358 -8.24 6.40 45.18
CA SER A 358 -8.58 5.05 45.72
C SER A 358 -10.03 4.66 46.02
N LYS A 359 -10.43 3.53 45.39
CA LYS A 359 -10.92 2.34 46.08
C LYS A 359 -11.00 1.17 45.10
N LYS A 360 -10.39 0.03 45.53
CA LYS A 360 -10.61 -1.28 44.92
C LYS A 360 -12.10 -1.55 44.79
N ARG A 361 -12.54 -1.91 43.59
CA ARG A 361 -13.81 -2.58 43.35
C ARG A 361 -13.60 -3.78 42.44
N ASP A 362 -14.24 -4.87 42.78
CA ASP A 362 -14.29 -6.16 42.14
C ASP A 362 -14.55 -6.04 40.63
N ARG A 363 -13.84 -6.87 39.89
CA ARG A 363 -14.10 -7.15 38.48
C ARG A 363 -15.43 -7.90 38.38
N THR A 364 -16.49 -7.17 38.08
CA THR A 364 -17.66 -7.69 37.41
C THR A 364 -17.48 -7.52 35.93
N GLU A 365 -17.64 -8.60 35.18
CA GLU A 365 -17.63 -8.65 33.73
C GLU A 365 -18.55 -7.56 33.16
N PRO A 366 -18.09 -6.80 32.13
CA PRO A 366 -18.98 -5.84 31.48
C PRO A 366 -20.04 -6.60 30.70
N LYS A 367 -21.29 -6.43 31.10
CA LYS A 367 -22.46 -6.86 30.35
C LYS A 367 -22.43 -6.19 28.96
N CYS A 368 -22.26 -6.97 27.92
CA CYS A 368 -22.57 -6.59 26.54
C CYS A 368 -24.08 -6.32 26.45
N THR A 369 -24.47 -5.08 26.27
CA THR A 369 -25.82 -4.69 25.85
C THR A 369 -25.82 -3.27 25.31
N ILE A 370 -25.59 -3.10 24.03
CA ILE A 370 -26.31 -2.14 23.20
C ILE A 370 -26.48 -2.86 21.86
N SER A 371 -27.69 -3.38 21.59
CA SER A 371 -28.08 -3.70 20.22
C SER A 371 -28.15 -2.38 19.47
N GLN A 372 -27.08 -2.04 18.75
CA GLN A 372 -27.04 -0.85 17.92
C GLN A 372 -28.10 -1.03 16.84
N ASP A 373 -29.01 -0.07 16.72
CA ASP A 373 -30.05 -0.09 15.71
C ASP A 373 -29.45 0.28 14.34
N TYR A 374 -29.21 -0.71 13.51
CA TYR A 374 -28.72 -0.54 12.15
C TYR A 374 -29.81 -0.27 11.11
N SER A 375 -31.06 0.00 11.52
CA SER A 375 -32.18 0.23 10.60
C SER A 375 -31.92 1.37 9.61
N LEU A 376 -31.25 2.44 10.06
CA LEU A 376 -30.90 3.58 9.21
C LEU A 376 -29.83 3.21 8.16
N LEU A 377 -28.83 2.41 8.53
CA LEU A 377 -27.86 1.88 7.60
C LEU A 377 -28.54 0.94 6.59
N SER A 378 -29.35 0.00 7.08
CA SER A 378 -30.07 -0.97 6.22
C SER A 378 -31.00 -0.26 5.23
N SER A 379 -31.72 0.76 5.67
CA SER A 379 -32.57 1.59 4.79
C SER A 379 -31.73 2.29 3.72
N PHE A 380 -30.61 2.92 4.10
CA PHE A 380 -29.74 3.60 3.15
C PHE A 380 -29.17 2.60 2.11
N LEU A 381 -28.65 1.44 2.55
CA LEU A 381 -28.09 0.44 1.63
C LEU A 381 -29.14 -0.13 0.68
N HIS A 382 -30.37 -0.40 1.18
CA HIS A 382 -31.49 -0.87 0.38
C HIS A 382 -31.92 0.16 -0.68
N ASP A 383 -31.94 1.44 -0.33
CA ASP A 383 -32.37 2.52 -1.23
C ASP A 383 -31.29 2.89 -2.27
N MET A 384 -30.04 2.64 -1.93
CA MET A 384 -28.89 3.12 -2.73
C MET A 384 -28.24 2.02 -3.57
N LEU A 385 -28.17 0.79 -3.08
CA LEU A 385 -27.43 -0.28 -3.75
C LEU A 385 -28.35 -1.16 -4.60
N VAL A 386 -27.86 -1.56 -5.78
CA VAL A 386 -28.53 -2.54 -6.65
C VAL A 386 -28.45 -3.94 -6.02
N ASP A 387 -27.26 -4.32 -5.57
CA ASP A 387 -27.02 -5.59 -4.88
C ASP A 387 -26.67 -5.36 -3.41
N PRO A 388 -27.16 -6.22 -2.50
CA PRO A 388 -26.84 -6.08 -1.08
C PRO A 388 -25.36 -6.32 -0.80
N LEU A 389 -24.77 -5.54 0.12
CA LEU A 389 -23.48 -5.86 0.68
C LEU A 389 -23.64 -6.96 1.73
N SER A 390 -22.80 -7.98 1.64
CA SER A 390 -22.72 -9.07 2.62
C SER A 390 -21.40 -8.97 3.40
N GLY A 391 -21.42 -9.35 4.67
CA GLY A 391 -20.23 -9.40 5.51
C GLY A 391 -20.54 -9.07 6.98
N ARG A 392 -19.52 -9.16 7.80
CA ARG A 392 -19.60 -8.91 9.24
C ARG A 392 -19.39 -7.43 9.54
N LEU A 393 -20.33 -6.81 10.25
CA LEU A 393 -20.23 -5.42 10.68
C LEU A 393 -19.43 -5.30 11.99
N THR A 394 -18.65 -4.23 12.09
CA THR A 394 -18.04 -3.78 13.34
C THR A 394 -18.18 -2.27 13.50
N THR A 395 -18.10 -1.78 14.74
CA THR A 395 -18.24 -0.35 15.03
C THR A 395 -17.12 0.17 15.92
N PHE A 396 -16.74 1.43 15.68
CA PHE A 396 -15.85 2.21 16.53
C PHE A 396 -16.53 3.52 16.86
N GLY A 397 -17.20 3.56 18.02
CA GLY A 397 -18.10 4.64 18.35
C GLY A 397 -19.27 4.70 17.35
N GLU A 398 -19.45 5.84 16.68
CA GLU A 398 -20.49 6.03 15.66
C GLU A 398 -20.11 5.53 14.26
N GLN A 399 -18.84 5.14 14.05
CA GLN A 399 -18.32 4.70 12.75
C GLN A 399 -18.62 3.23 12.52
N ILE A 400 -19.15 2.89 11.34
CA ILE A 400 -19.52 1.53 10.96
C ILE A 400 -18.61 1.03 9.84
N TYR A 401 -18.08 -0.17 10.02
CA TYR A 401 -17.22 -0.84 9.04
C TYR A 401 -17.78 -2.21 8.66
N LEU A 402 -17.56 -2.59 7.41
CA LEU A 402 -17.75 -3.93 6.91
C LEU A 402 -16.37 -4.62 6.90
N LEU A 403 -16.24 -5.66 7.72
CA LEU A 403 -15.02 -6.44 7.82
C LEU A 403 -14.89 -7.39 6.62
N PRO A 404 -13.65 -7.67 6.16
CA PRO A 404 -13.38 -8.80 5.28
C PRO A 404 -13.84 -10.13 5.90
N ASP A 405 -14.30 -11.08 5.09
CA ASP A 405 -14.84 -12.37 5.57
C ASP A 405 -13.84 -13.16 6.44
N GLN A 406 -12.55 -13.05 6.13
CA GLN A 406 -11.46 -13.73 6.85
C GLN A 406 -10.81 -12.87 7.93
N ALA A 407 -11.41 -11.73 8.28
CA ALA A 407 -10.85 -10.86 9.33
C ALA A 407 -10.79 -11.60 10.67
N PRO A 408 -9.63 -11.56 11.35
CA PRO A 408 -9.47 -12.15 12.69
C PRO A 408 -10.19 -11.32 13.75
N SER A 409 -10.07 -11.71 15.01
CA SER A 409 -10.43 -10.85 16.13
C SER A 409 -9.60 -9.55 16.08
N LEU A 410 -10.26 -8.42 16.22
CA LEU A 410 -9.61 -7.11 16.24
C LEU A 410 -9.12 -6.70 17.64
N HIS A 411 -9.39 -7.52 18.64
CA HIS A 411 -9.01 -7.25 20.04
C HIS A 411 -7.49 -7.15 20.20
N GLY A 412 -7.03 -6.10 20.85
CA GLY A 412 -5.59 -5.87 21.09
C GLY A 412 -4.83 -5.24 19.91
N LEU A 413 -5.44 -5.14 18.72
CA LEU A 413 -4.82 -4.47 17.57
C LEU A 413 -5.03 -2.95 17.62
N LYS A 414 -3.99 -2.19 17.28
CA LYS A 414 -4.06 -0.75 17.04
C LYS A 414 -4.48 -0.51 15.57
N ILE A 415 -5.77 -0.33 15.34
CA ILE A 415 -6.38 -0.26 14.02
C ILE A 415 -6.66 1.19 13.62
N LEU A 416 -6.30 1.55 12.39
CA LEU A 416 -6.67 2.80 11.76
C LEU A 416 -7.86 2.61 10.81
N ARG A 417 -7.97 1.44 10.19
CA ARG A 417 -9.04 1.06 9.27
C ARG A 417 -9.37 -0.42 9.42
N ALA A 418 -10.64 -0.74 9.55
CA ALA A 418 -11.13 -2.11 9.74
C ALA A 418 -11.95 -2.59 8.53
N GLY A 419 -11.33 -2.70 7.37
CA GLY A 419 -12.04 -3.01 6.13
C GLY A 419 -12.72 -1.79 5.53
N LEU A 420 -13.93 -1.97 4.97
CA LEU A 420 -14.68 -0.91 4.29
C LEU A 420 -15.46 -0.04 5.30
N HIS A 421 -15.12 1.23 5.37
CA HIS A 421 -15.88 2.20 6.16
C HIS A 421 -17.19 2.54 5.44
N LEU A 422 -18.31 2.07 5.99
CA LEU A 422 -19.65 2.29 5.43
C LEU A 422 -20.17 3.70 5.69
N GLY A 423 -19.84 4.28 6.84
CA GLY A 423 -20.30 5.59 7.27
C GLY A 423 -20.50 5.68 8.79
N GLN A 424 -21.27 6.68 9.21
CA GLN A 424 -21.50 6.92 10.64
C GLN A 424 -22.98 7.09 10.97
N LEU A 425 -23.36 6.66 12.17
CA LEU A 425 -24.65 6.96 12.77
C LEU A 425 -24.51 8.25 13.59
N SER A 426 -25.19 9.31 13.16
CA SER A 426 -25.20 10.58 13.88
C SER A 426 -26.63 10.94 14.29
N GLY A 427 -26.96 10.65 15.54
CA GLY A 427 -28.30 10.78 16.06
C GLY A 427 -29.31 9.92 15.30
N LYS A 428 -30.28 10.56 14.62
CA LYS A 428 -31.31 9.87 13.81
C LYS A 428 -30.97 9.84 12.31
N ARG A 429 -29.69 9.90 11.93
CA ARG A 429 -29.27 9.94 10.53
C ARG A 429 -28.09 9.02 10.32
N PHE A 430 -28.09 8.35 9.16
CA PHE A 430 -26.90 7.72 8.62
C PHE A 430 -26.22 8.66 7.63
N ILE A 431 -24.90 8.83 7.76
CA ILE A 431 -24.07 9.62 6.87
C ILE A 431 -23.14 8.63 6.17
N PRO A 432 -23.28 8.41 4.84
CA PRO A 432 -22.46 7.45 4.12
C PRO A 432 -21.00 7.89 4.09
N GLY A 433 -20.11 6.91 4.27
CA GLY A 433 -18.67 7.11 4.26
C GLY A 433 -18.11 7.35 2.85
N HIS A 434 -17.08 8.17 2.75
CA HIS A 434 -16.38 8.42 1.48
C HIS A 434 -15.76 7.12 0.92
N ALA A 435 -15.23 6.27 1.79
CA ALA A 435 -14.69 4.97 1.41
C ALA A 435 -15.74 4.08 0.71
N LEU A 436 -17.00 4.11 1.19
CA LEU A 436 -18.09 3.39 0.53
C LEU A 436 -18.32 3.93 -0.88
N ALA A 437 -18.35 5.27 -1.06
CA ALA A 437 -18.48 5.84 -2.41
C ALA A 437 -17.35 5.37 -3.33
N LEU A 438 -16.11 5.47 -2.87
CA LEU A 438 -14.93 5.09 -3.68
C LEU A 438 -14.83 3.59 -3.97
N SER A 439 -15.51 2.73 -3.21
CA SER A 439 -15.55 1.28 -3.48
C SER A 439 -16.61 0.88 -4.50
N LEU A 440 -17.51 1.78 -4.87
CA LEU A 440 -18.65 1.52 -5.74
C LEU A 440 -18.43 2.06 -7.17
N ARG A 441 -19.19 1.49 -8.10
CA ARG A 441 -19.31 1.92 -9.50
C ARG A 441 -20.73 2.39 -9.78
N PRO A 442 -20.98 3.18 -10.85
CA PRO A 442 -22.31 3.66 -11.22
C PRO A 442 -23.35 2.55 -11.32
N GLU A 443 -23.00 1.41 -11.93
CA GLU A 443 -23.90 0.28 -12.13
C GLU A 443 -24.30 -0.47 -10.85
N GLN A 444 -23.60 -0.21 -9.75
CA GLN A 444 -23.89 -0.81 -8.44
C GLN A 444 -24.82 0.04 -7.57
N VAL A 445 -25.18 1.22 -8.05
CA VAL A 445 -26.06 2.15 -7.30
C VAL A 445 -27.29 2.55 -8.09
N VAL A 446 -28.37 2.83 -7.37
CA VAL A 446 -29.65 3.26 -7.96
C VAL A 446 -29.58 4.70 -8.47
N ASN A 447 -28.91 5.58 -7.74
CA ASN A 447 -28.83 6.99 -8.07
C ASN A 447 -27.37 7.42 -8.21
N TYR A 448 -27.00 7.92 -9.39
CA TYR A 448 -25.68 8.46 -9.66
C TYR A 448 -25.72 9.63 -10.63
N VAL A 449 -24.68 10.45 -10.62
CA VAL A 449 -24.39 11.48 -11.61
C VAL A 449 -23.04 11.12 -12.22
N ASN A 450 -23.00 10.85 -13.52
CA ASN A 450 -21.77 10.54 -14.22
C ASN A 450 -21.41 11.73 -15.12
N LEU A 451 -20.36 12.45 -14.73
CA LEU A 451 -19.82 13.59 -15.48
C LEU A 451 -18.95 13.08 -16.61
N ASP A 452 -19.00 13.76 -17.76
CA ASP A 452 -18.21 13.47 -18.96
C ASP A 452 -16.98 14.39 -18.98
N ALA A 453 -15.78 13.84 -18.88
CA ALA A 453 -14.53 14.62 -18.91
C ALA A 453 -14.21 15.20 -20.29
N SER A 454 -14.83 14.71 -21.38
CA SER A 454 -14.69 15.31 -22.69
C SER A 454 -15.42 16.66 -22.82
N ASP A 455 -16.41 16.92 -21.94
CA ASP A 455 -17.07 18.21 -21.80
C ASP A 455 -16.30 19.08 -20.78
N PRO A 456 -15.70 20.20 -21.20
CA PRO A 456 -14.92 21.07 -20.31
C PRO A 456 -15.70 21.59 -19.11
N LEU A 457 -17.03 21.81 -19.23
CA LEU A 457 -17.87 22.30 -18.13
C LEU A 457 -18.10 21.20 -17.09
N GLN A 458 -18.33 19.96 -17.53
CA GLN A 458 -18.50 18.81 -16.63
C GLN A 458 -17.18 18.42 -15.97
N LEU A 459 -16.06 18.46 -16.70
CA LEU A 459 -14.73 18.29 -16.11
C LEU A 459 -14.46 19.34 -15.02
N GLN A 460 -14.77 20.61 -15.29
CA GLN A 460 -14.62 21.65 -14.28
C GLN A 460 -15.55 21.43 -13.09
N THR A 461 -16.77 20.93 -13.32
CA THR A 461 -17.72 20.56 -12.25
C THR A 461 -17.15 19.45 -11.36
N ALA A 462 -16.53 18.42 -11.95
CA ALA A 462 -15.86 17.36 -11.20
C ALA A 462 -14.71 17.90 -10.32
N ILE A 463 -13.86 18.79 -10.88
CA ILE A 463 -12.75 19.43 -10.15
C ILE A 463 -13.29 20.27 -8.97
N ARG A 464 -14.33 21.06 -9.19
CA ARG A 464 -14.97 21.85 -8.12
C ARG A 464 -15.60 20.98 -7.05
N PHE A 465 -16.26 19.88 -7.44
CA PHE A 465 -16.83 18.92 -6.49
C PHE A 465 -15.74 18.30 -5.59
N ILE A 466 -14.62 17.89 -6.15
CA ILE A 466 -13.45 17.38 -5.38
C ILE A 466 -12.93 18.45 -4.41
N SER A 467 -12.99 19.72 -4.78
CA SER A 467 -12.60 20.84 -3.92
C SER A 467 -13.64 21.19 -2.86
N GLY A 468 -14.75 20.43 -2.76
CA GLY A 468 -15.81 20.61 -1.77
C GLY A 468 -16.91 21.62 -2.17
N GLU A 469 -16.94 22.02 -3.45
CA GLU A 469 -17.99 22.92 -3.96
C GLU A 469 -19.25 22.12 -4.36
N THR A 470 -20.39 22.80 -4.29
CA THR A 470 -21.68 22.27 -4.76
C THR A 470 -21.95 22.67 -6.19
N PHE A 471 -22.77 21.87 -6.88
CA PHE A 471 -23.24 22.18 -8.23
C PHE A 471 -24.77 21.94 -8.36
N PRO A 472 -25.47 22.67 -9.25
CA PRO A 472 -26.89 22.45 -9.48
C PRO A 472 -27.13 21.12 -10.19
N TYR A 473 -28.18 20.40 -9.75
CA TYR A 473 -28.60 19.15 -10.36
C TYR A 473 -30.12 18.99 -10.23
N GLU A 474 -30.78 18.54 -11.29
CA GLU A 474 -32.22 18.25 -11.30
C GLU A 474 -32.45 16.76 -11.02
N GLY A 475 -33.24 16.45 -9.99
CA GLY A 475 -33.50 15.08 -9.61
C GLY A 475 -34.38 14.97 -8.36
N LYS A 476 -34.53 13.75 -7.86
CA LYS A 476 -35.23 13.48 -6.59
C LYS A 476 -34.28 13.79 -5.41
N ASN A 477 -34.84 14.35 -4.35
CA ASN A 477 -34.08 14.54 -3.11
C ASN A 477 -33.52 13.21 -2.61
N GLY A 478 -32.23 13.19 -2.25
CA GLY A 478 -31.56 11.97 -1.77
C GLY A 478 -30.05 12.01 -1.99
N TRP A 479 -29.41 10.87 -1.77
CA TRP A 479 -28.01 10.66 -2.04
C TRP A 479 -27.77 10.21 -3.47
N TYR A 480 -26.66 10.65 -4.04
CA TYR A 480 -26.18 10.30 -5.37
C TYR A 480 -24.70 9.96 -5.32
N LEU A 481 -24.28 8.92 -6.03
CA LEU A 481 -22.87 8.66 -6.29
C LEU A 481 -22.43 9.62 -7.40
N ILE A 482 -21.44 10.46 -7.11
CA ILE A 482 -20.87 11.37 -8.13
C ILE A 482 -19.69 10.69 -8.77
N CYS A 483 -19.70 10.62 -10.10
CA CYS A 483 -18.70 9.95 -10.90
C CYS A 483 -18.19 10.85 -12.02
N ILE A 484 -17.00 10.54 -12.54
CA ILE A 484 -16.46 11.05 -13.80
C ILE A 484 -16.07 9.85 -14.67
N ASP A 485 -16.64 9.76 -15.86
CA ASP A 485 -16.42 8.66 -16.82
C ASP A 485 -16.51 7.26 -16.18
N GLY A 486 -17.46 7.09 -15.26
CA GLY A 486 -17.66 5.84 -14.53
C GLY A 486 -16.80 5.66 -13.26
N TYR A 487 -15.85 6.55 -12.98
CA TYR A 487 -15.01 6.52 -11.78
C TYR A 487 -15.64 7.33 -10.65
N SER A 488 -15.92 6.70 -9.52
CA SER A 488 -16.57 7.36 -8.37
C SER A 488 -15.66 8.39 -7.68
N LEU A 489 -16.22 9.57 -7.42
CA LEU A 489 -15.55 10.68 -6.74
C LEU A 489 -16.04 10.88 -5.29
N GLY A 490 -17.26 10.46 -4.97
CA GLY A 490 -17.83 10.67 -3.64
C GLY A 490 -19.35 10.68 -3.62
N TRP A 491 -19.93 11.04 -2.48
CA TRP A 491 -21.38 11.19 -2.30
C TRP A 491 -21.79 12.65 -2.45
N GLY A 492 -22.77 12.91 -3.31
CA GLY A 492 -23.53 14.14 -3.36
C GLY A 492 -24.90 13.98 -2.69
N LYS A 493 -25.41 15.01 -2.03
CA LYS A 493 -26.78 15.00 -1.48
C LYS A 493 -27.59 16.11 -2.11
N LEU A 494 -28.64 15.72 -2.82
CA LEU A 494 -29.62 16.67 -3.34
C LEU A 494 -30.66 16.96 -2.23
N ALA A 495 -30.79 18.21 -1.86
CA ALA A 495 -31.74 18.66 -0.84
C ALA A 495 -32.39 19.97 -1.28
N GLY A 496 -33.69 19.93 -1.49
CA GLY A 496 -34.48 21.09 -1.93
C GLY A 496 -34.58 21.21 -3.45
N SER A 497 -35.70 21.78 -3.92
CA SER A 497 -35.82 22.29 -5.29
C SER A 497 -35.16 23.67 -5.30
N ILE A 498 -34.19 23.90 -6.12
CA ILE A 498 -33.73 25.24 -6.48
C ILE A 498 -34.67 25.78 -7.56
#